data_dfe65656ac334fcf63846df9576b390d
#
_entry.id   dfe65656ac334fcf63846df9576b390d
#
_cell.length_a   1.000
_cell.length_b   1.000
_cell.length_c   1.000
_cell.angle_alpha   90.00
_cell.angle_beta   90.00
_cell.angle_gamma   90.00
#
_symmetry.space_group_name_H-M   'P 1'
#
loop_
_entity.id
_entity.type
_entity.pdbx_description
1 polymer ?
#
loop_
_entity_poly.entity_id
_entity_poly.type
_entity_poly.pdbx_seq_one_letter_code
_entity_poly.pdbx_strand_id
1 'polypeptide(L)'
;IEIICIDDGSTDNSLEILESYSDKITIISQENKGLASALHTGIKQMKGDWFKWFSPDDVMYSYTIKTLVDEAKKHSNTIVYSNWEIIDEKGNKLRAFHESNYNELSDFEYNIRLLDGQQINVNTTLIASSLLEKCSFRELDDPVAIDYDFFLSSALLCGISFHLISKSLIKYRIHSEQLSHENISKTLDYISEIVNRVLQKLDAHIRDRYIHELKQYQKTKSTKRKTMEFGLKLLSLTPSWVSDRILIFYLNKIRQNR
;
A
#
# COMPACT_ATOMS: atom_id res chain seq x y z
N ILE A 1 6.66 19.40 -10.77
CA ILE A 1 6.28 17.96 -10.75
C ILE A 1 6.88 17.35 -12.00
N GLU A 2 7.59 16.25 -11.83
CA GLU A 2 7.94 15.35 -12.93
C GLU A 2 7.03 14.11 -12.85
N ILE A 3 6.68 13.58 -13.99
CA ILE A 3 5.90 12.34 -14.09
C ILE A 3 6.77 11.36 -14.88
N ILE A 4 7.09 10.22 -14.26
CA ILE A 4 7.88 9.16 -14.85
C ILE A 4 6.98 7.93 -14.95
N CYS A 5 6.72 7.49 -16.18
CA CYS A 5 5.93 6.30 -16.45
C CYS A 5 6.87 5.17 -16.88
N ILE A 6 6.77 4.04 -16.18
CA ILE A 6 7.52 2.84 -16.55
C ILE A 6 6.56 1.87 -17.21
N ASP A 7 6.81 1.56 -18.45
CA ASP A 7 6.15 0.47 -19.16
C ASP A 7 6.98 -0.80 -18.96
N ASP A 8 6.47 -1.74 -18.18
CA ASP A 8 7.14 -2.99 -17.82
C ASP A 8 6.75 -4.13 -18.78
N GLY A 9 6.87 -3.84 -20.09
CA GLY A 9 6.63 -4.82 -21.14
C GLY A 9 5.15 -5.05 -21.43
N SER A 10 4.35 -4.00 -21.53
CA SER A 10 2.93 -4.09 -21.93
C SER A 10 2.77 -4.74 -23.29
N THR A 11 1.76 -5.60 -23.42
CA THR A 11 1.43 -6.28 -24.69
C THR A 11 0.17 -5.75 -25.37
N ASP A 12 -0.45 -4.75 -24.77
CA ASP A 12 -1.61 -4.02 -25.28
C ASP A 12 -1.19 -2.63 -25.82
N ASN A 13 -2.14 -1.73 -25.97
CA ASN A 13 -1.89 -0.37 -26.45
C ASN A 13 -1.41 0.62 -25.37
N SER A 14 -1.00 0.14 -24.19
CA SER A 14 -0.57 1.02 -23.08
C SER A 14 0.61 1.90 -23.47
N LEU A 15 1.63 1.35 -24.14
CA LEU A 15 2.80 2.12 -24.58
C LEU A 15 2.41 3.21 -25.59
N GLU A 16 1.55 2.90 -26.57
CA GLU A 16 1.03 3.87 -27.55
C GLU A 16 0.29 5.03 -26.85
N ILE A 17 -0.52 4.71 -25.84
CA ILE A 17 -1.21 5.71 -25.04
C ILE A 17 -0.20 6.60 -24.30
N LEU A 18 0.82 6.02 -23.65
CA LEU A 18 1.86 6.79 -22.97
C LEU A 18 2.62 7.71 -23.93
N GLU A 19 2.98 7.22 -25.12
CA GLU A 19 3.69 8.00 -26.16
C GLU A 19 2.89 9.24 -26.60
N SER A 20 1.55 9.16 -26.59
CA SER A 20 0.70 10.32 -26.88
C SER A 20 0.83 11.47 -25.87
N TYR A 21 1.46 11.22 -24.71
CA TYR A 21 1.74 12.20 -23.66
C TYR A 21 3.23 12.52 -23.51
N SER A 22 4.08 12.09 -24.47
CA SER A 22 5.55 12.23 -24.40
C SER A 22 6.06 13.66 -24.24
N ASP A 23 5.25 14.66 -24.58
CA ASP A 23 5.53 16.07 -24.32
C ASP A 23 5.40 16.50 -22.84
N LYS A 24 4.76 15.68 -22.00
CA LYS A 24 4.42 16.00 -20.60
C LYS A 24 5.01 15.04 -19.58
N ILE A 25 5.41 13.85 -20.01
CA ILE A 25 5.87 12.77 -19.13
C ILE A 25 7.18 12.17 -19.64
N THR A 26 7.95 11.61 -18.73
CA THR A 26 9.09 10.76 -19.09
C THR A 26 8.62 9.32 -19.19
N ILE A 27 8.84 8.68 -20.33
CA ILE A 27 8.45 7.29 -20.58
C ILE A 27 9.72 6.44 -20.62
N ILE A 28 9.70 5.32 -19.91
CA ILE A 28 10.77 4.32 -19.92
C ILE A 28 10.12 2.98 -20.14
N SER A 29 10.42 2.34 -21.27
CA SER A 29 9.98 0.97 -21.56
C SER A 29 11.10 0.00 -21.22
N GLN A 30 10.75 -1.11 -20.61
CA GLN A 30 11.65 -2.21 -20.25
C GLN A 30 10.98 -3.55 -20.53
N GLU A 31 11.77 -4.63 -20.62
CA GLU A 31 11.24 -5.97 -20.58
C GLU A 31 10.52 -6.21 -19.24
N ASN A 32 9.46 -7.01 -19.25
CA ASN A 32 8.72 -7.33 -18.02
C ASN A 32 9.63 -8.02 -16.99
N LYS A 33 9.91 -7.29 -15.91
CA LYS A 33 10.72 -7.72 -14.76
C LYS A 33 9.98 -7.58 -13.45
N GLY A 34 8.69 -7.25 -13.53
CA GLY A 34 7.79 -7.11 -12.40
C GLY A 34 7.85 -5.74 -11.72
N LEU A 35 6.86 -5.52 -10.87
CA LEU A 35 6.57 -4.24 -10.23
C LEU A 35 7.76 -3.66 -9.44
N ALA A 36 8.52 -4.49 -8.73
CA ALA A 36 9.69 -4.01 -7.97
C ALA A 36 10.78 -3.43 -8.88
N SER A 37 11.04 -4.09 -10.02
CA SER A 37 12.00 -3.63 -11.02
C SER A 37 11.53 -2.31 -11.64
N ALA A 38 10.25 -2.19 -11.99
CA ALA A 38 9.67 -0.97 -12.52
C ALA A 38 9.80 0.20 -11.53
N LEU A 39 9.52 -0.04 -10.23
CA LEU A 39 9.69 0.96 -9.17
C LEU A 39 11.16 1.40 -9.05
N HIS A 40 12.11 0.48 -9.04
CA HIS A 40 13.54 0.81 -8.96
C HIS A 40 13.99 1.63 -10.19
N THR A 41 13.52 1.26 -11.38
CA THR A 41 13.79 2.03 -12.60
C THR A 41 13.28 3.47 -12.47
N GLY A 42 12.04 3.65 -12.02
CA GLY A 42 11.45 4.97 -11.82
C GLY A 42 12.17 5.79 -10.76
N ILE A 43 12.44 5.20 -9.59
CA ILE A 43 13.15 5.87 -8.47
C ILE A 43 14.55 6.32 -8.90
N LYS A 44 15.27 5.50 -9.67
CA LYS A 44 16.61 5.84 -10.19
C LYS A 44 16.61 7.05 -11.11
N GLN A 45 15.52 7.32 -11.80
CA GLN A 45 15.37 8.42 -12.75
C GLN A 45 14.82 9.70 -12.10
N MET A 46 14.24 9.59 -10.91
CA MET A 46 13.65 10.76 -10.24
C MET A 46 14.72 11.81 -9.89
N LYS A 47 14.33 13.08 -10.02
CA LYS A 47 15.14 14.25 -9.66
C LYS A 47 14.53 15.07 -8.53
N GLY A 48 13.25 14.80 -8.22
CA GLY A 48 12.49 15.50 -7.20
C GLY A 48 12.89 15.07 -5.78
N ASP A 49 12.61 15.94 -4.81
CA ASP A 49 12.85 15.68 -3.38
C ASP A 49 11.84 14.70 -2.79
N TRP A 50 10.73 14.43 -3.50
CA TRP A 50 9.62 13.64 -3.03
C TRP A 50 9.23 12.58 -4.05
N PHE A 51 9.08 11.35 -3.59
CA PHE A 51 8.58 10.21 -4.35
C PHE A 51 7.09 10.01 -4.08
N LYS A 52 6.33 9.86 -5.16
CA LYS A 52 4.92 9.50 -5.15
C LYS A 52 4.69 8.31 -6.06
N TRP A 53 4.46 7.13 -5.47
CA TRP A 53 3.93 6.01 -6.25
C TRP A 53 2.44 6.27 -6.57
N PHE A 54 2.06 6.01 -7.80
CA PHE A 54 0.67 6.14 -8.20
C PHE A 54 0.31 5.13 -9.28
N SER A 55 -0.75 4.35 -9.03
CA SER A 55 -1.27 3.36 -9.97
C SER A 55 -2.14 4.02 -11.05
N PRO A 56 -2.06 3.57 -12.30
CA PRO A 56 -2.74 4.25 -13.43
C PRO A 56 -4.28 4.12 -13.41
N ASP A 57 -4.83 3.17 -12.67
CA ASP A 57 -6.27 2.94 -12.51
C ASP A 57 -6.94 3.89 -11.51
N ASP A 58 -6.17 4.57 -10.67
CA ASP A 58 -6.67 5.47 -9.63
C ASP A 58 -6.77 6.93 -10.08
N VAL A 59 -7.39 7.79 -9.27
CA VAL A 59 -7.55 9.22 -9.57
C VAL A 59 -7.13 10.08 -8.38
N MET A 60 -6.26 11.06 -8.63
CA MET A 60 -5.92 12.11 -7.66
C MET A 60 -6.89 13.28 -7.75
N TYR A 61 -7.18 13.91 -6.60
CA TYR A 61 -7.76 15.25 -6.60
C TYR A 61 -6.73 16.28 -7.04
N SER A 62 -7.14 17.38 -7.67
CA SER A 62 -6.23 18.43 -8.19
C SER A 62 -5.33 19.05 -7.13
N TYR A 63 -5.74 19.01 -5.87
CA TYR A 63 -5.00 19.55 -4.71
C TYR A 63 -4.15 18.51 -3.97
N THR A 64 -4.14 17.24 -4.41
CA THR A 64 -3.48 16.13 -3.71
C THR A 64 -2.00 16.39 -3.47
N ILE A 65 -1.24 16.63 -4.53
CA ILE A 65 0.23 16.79 -4.42
C ILE A 65 0.57 17.97 -3.53
N LYS A 66 -0.11 19.12 -3.73
CA LYS A 66 0.12 20.30 -2.89
C LYS A 66 -0.14 19.98 -1.42
N THR A 67 -1.25 19.33 -1.10
CA THR A 67 -1.61 18.99 0.28
C THR A 67 -0.59 18.04 0.91
N LEU A 68 -0.17 16.99 0.18
CA LEU A 68 0.83 16.05 0.65
C LEU A 68 2.18 16.73 0.91
N VAL A 69 2.65 17.58 -0.01
CA VAL A 69 3.94 18.28 0.14
C VAL A 69 3.90 19.30 1.27
N ASP A 70 2.82 20.08 1.39
CA ASP A 70 2.66 21.06 2.46
C ASP A 70 2.66 20.38 3.86
N GLU A 71 2.11 19.18 3.97
CA GLU A 71 2.14 18.42 5.21
C GLU A 71 3.50 17.77 5.45
N ALA A 72 4.07 17.13 4.42
CA ALA A 72 5.36 16.46 4.54
C ALA A 72 6.50 17.38 4.96
N LYS A 73 6.47 18.65 4.56
CA LYS A 73 7.46 19.67 4.98
C LYS A 73 7.45 19.97 6.47
N LYS A 74 6.39 19.63 7.20
CA LYS A 74 6.28 19.84 8.64
C LYS A 74 6.91 18.73 9.47
N HIS A 75 7.21 17.59 8.82
CA HIS A 75 7.68 16.39 9.49
C HIS A 75 9.01 15.94 8.90
N SER A 76 9.96 15.63 9.78
CA SER A 76 11.22 14.99 9.40
C SER A 76 11.13 13.48 9.61
N ASN A 77 11.85 12.71 8.82
CA ASN A 77 11.92 11.23 8.96
C ASN A 77 10.53 10.54 8.97
N THR A 78 9.58 11.09 8.20
CA THR A 78 8.16 10.69 8.26
C THR A 78 7.61 10.48 6.86
N ILE A 79 6.93 9.37 6.63
CA ILE A 79 6.09 9.14 5.46
C ILE A 79 4.71 9.72 5.75
N VAL A 80 4.25 10.64 4.91
CA VAL A 80 2.88 11.14 5.01
C VAL A 80 1.95 10.36 4.09
N TYR A 81 0.72 10.12 4.54
CA TYR A 81 -0.30 9.45 3.78
C TYR A 81 -1.68 10.03 4.08
N SER A 82 -2.67 9.71 3.27
CA SER A 82 -4.01 10.29 3.44
C SER A 82 -5.11 9.22 3.48
N ASN A 83 -6.30 9.65 3.89
CA ASN A 83 -7.50 8.90 3.62
C ASN A 83 -7.82 8.88 2.12
N TRP A 84 -8.70 7.97 1.70
CA TRP A 84 -9.10 7.82 0.30
C TRP A 84 -10.58 7.51 0.15
N GLU A 85 -11.07 7.63 -1.06
CA GLU A 85 -12.42 7.21 -1.46
C GLU A 85 -12.32 5.99 -2.35
N ILE A 86 -13.32 5.13 -2.28
CA ILE A 86 -13.47 3.99 -3.18
C ILE A 86 -14.47 4.38 -4.26
N ILE A 87 -14.07 4.17 -5.54
CA ILE A 87 -14.91 4.39 -6.71
C ILE A 87 -15.08 3.10 -7.51
N ASP A 88 -16.17 3.00 -8.27
CA ASP A 88 -16.38 1.91 -9.24
C ASP A 88 -15.60 2.15 -10.55
N GLU A 89 -15.71 1.22 -11.50
CA GLU A 89 -15.09 1.30 -12.83
C GLU A 89 -15.49 2.58 -13.59
N LYS A 90 -16.70 3.09 -13.34
CA LYS A 90 -17.25 4.30 -13.98
C LYS A 90 -16.87 5.59 -13.26
N GLY A 91 -16.15 5.49 -12.12
CA GLY A 91 -15.75 6.62 -11.31
C GLY A 91 -16.81 7.09 -10.30
N ASN A 92 -17.90 6.37 -10.13
CA ASN A 92 -18.90 6.71 -9.12
C ASN A 92 -18.38 6.37 -7.72
N LYS A 93 -18.56 7.27 -6.76
CA LYS A 93 -18.17 7.04 -5.37
C LYS A 93 -19.01 5.93 -4.75
N LEU A 94 -18.35 4.92 -4.21
CA LEU A 94 -18.97 3.83 -3.46
C LEU A 94 -18.89 4.09 -1.96
N ARG A 95 -17.74 4.52 -1.46
CA ARG A 95 -17.45 4.68 -0.04
C ARG A 95 -16.29 5.63 0.18
N ALA A 96 -16.25 6.31 1.33
CA ALA A 96 -15.05 6.92 1.87
C ALA A 96 -14.39 5.94 2.85
N PHE A 97 -13.08 5.76 2.72
CA PHE A 97 -12.29 5.03 3.69
C PHE A 97 -11.64 6.05 4.62
N HIS A 98 -12.01 6.00 5.88
CA HIS A 98 -11.44 6.84 6.93
C HIS A 98 -10.66 5.96 7.88
N GLU A 99 -9.34 6.12 7.85
CA GLU A 99 -8.49 5.59 8.92
C GLU A 99 -8.83 6.30 10.23
N SER A 100 -8.74 5.56 11.32
CA SER A 100 -8.72 6.16 12.65
C SER A 100 -7.50 7.06 12.79
N ASN A 101 -7.62 8.12 13.58
CA ASN A 101 -6.51 9.07 13.78
C ASN A 101 -5.35 8.38 14.51
N TYR A 102 -4.39 7.87 13.74
CA TYR A 102 -3.20 7.22 14.28
C TYR A 102 -2.12 8.22 14.73
N ASN A 103 -2.28 9.51 14.45
CA ASN A 103 -1.29 10.53 14.82
C ASN A 103 -1.15 10.73 16.34
N GLU A 104 -2.12 10.22 17.12
CA GLU A 104 -2.07 10.25 18.59
C GLU A 104 -1.29 9.07 19.19
N LEU A 105 -0.96 8.06 18.38
CA LEU A 105 -0.19 6.90 18.80
C LEU A 105 1.31 7.23 18.81
N SER A 106 2.03 6.65 19.75
CA SER A 106 3.49 6.56 19.65
C SER A 106 3.89 5.70 18.44
N ASP A 107 5.10 5.87 17.92
CA ASP A 107 5.63 5.02 16.84
C ASP A 107 5.57 3.54 17.20
N PHE A 108 5.81 3.19 18.46
CA PHE A 108 5.72 1.82 18.92
C PHE A 108 4.30 1.25 18.79
N GLU A 109 3.29 2.00 19.24
CA GLU A 109 1.88 1.59 19.14
C GLU A 109 1.43 1.53 17.68
N TYR A 110 1.86 2.49 16.84
CA TYR A 110 1.60 2.47 15.42
C TYR A 110 2.22 1.22 14.75
N ASN A 111 3.45 0.88 15.10
CA ASN A 111 4.14 -0.32 14.60
C ASN A 111 3.40 -1.62 14.97
N ILE A 112 2.76 -1.69 16.15
CA ILE A 112 1.89 -2.80 16.51
C ILE A 112 0.69 -2.91 15.56
N ARG A 113 0.12 -1.76 15.11
CA ARG A 113 -0.97 -1.77 14.12
C ARG A 113 -0.49 -2.25 12.77
N LEU A 114 0.69 -1.82 12.33
CA LEU A 114 1.30 -2.30 11.09
C LEU A 114 1.60 -3.81 11.14
N LEU A 115 2.13 -4.32 12.25
CA LEU A 115 2.36 -5.76 12.42
C LEU A 115 1.08 -6.59 12.35
N ASP A 116 -0.06 -6.00 12.72
CA ASP A 116 -1.38 -6.65 12.66
C ASP A 116 -1.99 -6.66 11.24
N GLY A 117 -1.43 -5.91 10.32
CA GLY A 117 -1.83 -5.86 8.90
C GLY A 117 -1.64 -4.50 8.27
N GLN A 118 -1.77 -4.47 6.96
CA GLN A 118 -1.60 -3.24 6.18
C GLN A 118 -2.69 -2.23 6.50
N GLN A 119 -2.25 -1.02 6.84
CA GLN A 119 -3.11 0.12 7.18
C GLN A 119 -3.00 1.25 6.14
N ILE A 120 -2.03 1.18 5.25
CA ILE A 120 -1.68 2.27 4.33
C ILE A 120 -1.95 1.84 2.89
N ASN A 121 -2.72 2.64 2.16
CA ASN A 121 -2.78 2.50 0.71
C ASN A 121 -1.62 3.28 0.09
N VAL A 122 -0.75 2.61 -0.64
CA VAL A 122 0.47 3.21 -1.21
C VAL A 122 0.17 4.41 -2.11
N ASN A 123 -0.94 4.39 -2.84
CA ASN A 123 -1.35 5.52 -3.68
C ASN A 123 -1.67 6.79 -2.89
N THR A 124 -1.78 6.71 -1.57
CA THR A 124 -2.03 7.88 -0.71
C THR A 124 -0.75 8.51 -0.15
N THR A 125 0.40 7.86 -0.32
CA THR A 125 1.65 8.24 0.33
C THR A 125 2.44 9.30 -0.42
N LEU A 126 3.27 10.04 0.31
CA LEU A 126 4.38 10.84 -0.20
C LEU A 126 5.61 10.55 0.66
N ILE A 127 6.72 10.25 0.01
CA ILE A 127 7.96 9.77 0.64
C ILE A 127 9.11 10.69 0.24
N ALA A 128 9.86 11.22 1.21
CA ALA A 128 11.06 11.98 0.89
C ALA A 128 12.12 11.08 0.23
N SER A 129 12.83 11.59 -0.78
CA SER A 129 13.89 10.85 -1.47
C SER A 129 14.97 10.32 -0.51
N SER A 130 15.33 11.10 0.51
CA SER A 130 16.26 10.70 1.58
C SER A 130 15.78 9.51 2.41
N LEU A 131 14.46 9.24 2.48
CA LEU A 131 13.93 8.06 3.15
C LEU A 131 14.05 6.81 2.28
N LEU A 132 14.00 6.96 0.95
CA LEU A 132 14.24 5.85 0.02
C LEU A 132 15.70 5.39 0.03
N GLU A 133 16.65 6.31 0.29
CA GLU A 133 18.06 5.96 0.52
C GLU A 133 18.25 5.17 1.82
N LYS A 134 17.43 5.46 2.83
CA LYS A 134 17.45 4.82 4.15
C LYS A 134 16.75 3.46 4.15
N CYS A 135 15.67 3.35 3.40
CA CYS A 135 14.85 2.14 3.28
C CYS A 135 14.32 2.03 1.84
N SER A 136 14.69 1.00 1.11
CA SER A 136 14.30 0.78 -0.28
C SER A 136 13.23 -0.29 -0.43
N PHE A 137 12.48 -0.24 -1.52
CA PHE A 137 11.63 -1.36 -1.94
C PHE A 137 12.49 -2.57 -2.25
N ARG A 138 12.10 -3.72 -1.77
CA ARG A 138 12.82 -4.97 -2.04
C ARG A 138 12.36 -5.58 -3.37
N GLU A 139 13.30 -6.22 -4.06
CA GLU A 139 12.95 -7.17 -5.09
C GLU A 139 12.35 -8.41 -4.41
N LEU A 140 11.11 -8.73 -4.76
CA LEU A 140 10.39 -9.89 -4.30
C LEU A 140 10.08 -10.76 -5.52
N ASP A 141 10.12 -12.07 -5.35
CA ASP A 141 9.75 -13.01 -6.42
C ASP A 141 8.28 -12.89 -6.82
N ASP A 142 7.45 -12.38 -5.91
CA ASP A 142 6.04 -12.09 -6.15
C ASP A 142 5.75 -10.61 -5.81
N PRO A 143 5.11 -9.84 -6.71
CA PRO A 143 4.83 -8.42 -6.52
C PRO A 143 3.78 -8.14 -5.45
N VAL A 144 3.15 -9.18 -4.91
CA VAL A 144 2.11 -9.03 -3.89
C VAL A 144 2.72 -8.52 -2.59
N ALA A 145 2.11 -7.47 -2.01
CA ALA A 145 2.49 -6.87 -0.74
C ALA A 145 3.88 -6.20 -0.68
N ILE A 146 4.44 -5.77 -1.83
CA ILE A 146 5.68 -4.97 -1.89
C ILE A 146 5.58 -3.69 -1.05
N ASP A 147 4.44 -3.03 -1.11
CA ASP A 147 4.14 -1.82 -0.34
C ASP A 147 4.10 -2.11 1.16
N TYR A 148 3.48 -3.21 1.56
CA TYR A 148 3.45 -3.62 2.97
C TYR A 148 4.85 -3.96 3.50
N ASP A 149 5.66 -4.68 2.70
CA ASP A 149 7.06 -4.98 3.05
C ASP A 149 7.86 -3.70 3.26
N PHE A 150 7.71 -2.73 2.36
CA PHE A 150 8.37 -1.44 2.46
C PHE A 150 7.94 -0.67 3.72
N PHE A 151 6.64 -0.54 3.98
CA PHE A 151 6.15 0.21 5.14
C PHE A 151 6.55 -0.45 6.46
N LEU A 152 6.42 -1.77 6.58
CA LEU A 152 6.80 -2.47 7.80
C LEU A 152 8.31 -2.39 8.05
N SER A 153 9.13 -2.54 6.99
CA SER A 153 10.58 -2.39 7.08
C SER A 153 10.99 -0.95 7.43
N SER A 154 10.34 0.03 6.80
CA SER A 154 10.56 1.46 7.10
C SER A 154 10.30 1.77 8.57
N ALA A 155 9.19 1.28 9.12
CA ALA A 155 8.82 1.49 10.51
C ALA A 155 9.78 0.81 11.50
N LEU A 156 9.95 -0.50 11.36
CA LEU A 156 10.61 -1.31 12.39
C LEU A 156 12.14 -1.37 12.24
N LEU A 157 12.65 -1.33 11.01
CA LEU A 157 14.09 -1.48 10.76
C LEU A 157 14.79 -0.13 10.50
N CYS A 158 14.08 0.83 9.90
CA CYS A 158 14.66 2.12 9.53
C CYS A 158 14.21 3.26 10.46
N GLY A 159 13.30 3.01 11.42
CA GLY A 159 12.81 3.99 12.39
C GLY A 159 12.12 5.18 11.71
N ILE A 160 11.38 4.94 10.61
CA ILE A 160 10.63 5.95 9.89
C ILE A 160 9.22 6.01 10.49
N SER A 161 8.76 7.20 10.85
CA SER A 161 7.42 7.46 11.38
C SER A 161 6.40 7.64 10.25
N PHE A 162 5.11 7.63 10.61
CA PHE A 162 4.01 7.81 9.68
C PHE A 162 3.06 8.90 10.18
N HIS A 163 2.55 9.72 9.26
CA HIS A 163 1.60 10.78 9.59
C HIS A 163 0.39 10.74 8.66
N LEU A 164 -0.79 10.64 9.24
CA LEU A 164 -2.07 10.59 8.53
C LEU A 164 -2.65 11.98 8.29
N ILE A 165 -2.95 12.29 7.04
CA ILE A 165 -3.78 13.43 6.66
C ILE A 165 -5.23 12.94 6.63
N SER A 166 -6.07 13.47 7.52
CA SER A 166 -7.48 13.03 7.69
C SER A 166 -8.37 13.28 6.46
N LYS A 167 -7.88 14.05 5.46
CA LYS A 167 -8.60 14.34 4.23
C LYS A 167 -8.41 13.23 3.20
N SER A 168 -9.49 12.85 2.48
CA SER A 168 -9.35 11.96 1.32
C SER A 168 -8.72 12.73 0.16
N LEU A 169 -7.58 12.22 -0.32
CA LEU A 169 -6.82 12.84 -1.42
C LEU A 169 -6.79 11.98 -2.67
N ILE A 170 -7.22 10.72 -2.59
CA ILE A 170 -7.19 9.74 -3.66
C ILE A 170 -8.56 9.10 -3.81
N LYS A 171 -8.92 8.77 -5.04
CA LYS A 171 -10.05 7.92 -5.40
C LYS A 171 -9.48 6.60 -5.89
N TYR A 172 -9.59 5.57 -5.07
CA TYR A 172 -9.15 4.21 -5.35
C TYR A 172 -10.24 3.49 -6.14
N ARG A 173 -9.88 3.03 -7.33
CA ARG A 173 -10.81 2.33 -8.22
C ARG A 173 -10.85 0.84 -7.91
N ILE A 174 -12.04 0.26 -7.89
CA ILE A 174 -12.24 -1.19 -7.78
C ILE A 174 -12.76 -1.71 -9.12
N HIS A 175 -12.05 -2.70 -9.67
CA HIS A 175 -12.43 -3.43 -10.88
C HIS A 175 -12.02 -4.91 -10.78
N SER A 176 -12.50 -5.73 -11.71
CA SER A 176 -12.31 -7.19 -11.67
C SER A 176 -10.89 -7.66 -11.93
N GLU A 177 -10.05 -6.85 -12.59
CA GLU A 177 -8.70 -7.20 -13.03
C GLU A 177 -7.60 -6.67 -12.10
N GLN A 178 -7.94 -6.27 -10.88
CA GLN A 178 -6.94 -5.78 -9.93
C GLN A 178 -6.05 -6.90 -9.40
N LEU A 179 -4.74 -6.68 -9.42
CA LEU A 179 -3.74 -7.59 -8.83
C LEU A 179 -4.02 -7.92 -7.36
N SER A 180 -4.54 -6.97 -6.59
CA SER A 180 -4.90 -7.17 -5.19
C SER A 180 -6.04 -8.16 -4.96
N HIS A 181 -6.76 -8.56 -6.02
CA HIS A 181 -7.82 -9.55 -5.97
C HIS A 181 -7.36 -10.95 -6.41
N GLU A 182 -6.20 -11.04 -7.04
CA GLU A 182 -5.61 -12.30 -7.44
C GLU A 182 -4.87 -12.95 -6.27
N ASN A 183 -5.28 -14.15 -5.86
CA ASN A 183 -4.58 -14.97 -4.86
C ASN A 183 -4.50 -14.44 -3.42
N ILE A 184 -5.65 -14.22 -2.78
CA ILE A 184 -5.71 -13.83 -1.35
C ILE A 184 -4.93 -14.79 -0.44
N SER A 185 -4.95 -16.09 -0.73
CA SER A 185 -4.19 -17.08 0.03
C SER A 185 -2.71 -16.78 0.02
N LYS A 186 -2.13 -16.58 -1.17
CA LYS A 186 -0.72 -16.20 -1.31
C LYS A 186 -0.42 -14.89 -0.61
N THR A 187 -1.30 -13.90 -0.72
CA THR A 187 -1.12 -12.60 -0.05
C THR A 187 -1.01 -12.75 1.46
N LEU A 188 -1.84 -13.58 2.09
CA LEU A 188 -1.78 -13.82 3.54
C LEU A 188 -0.52 -14.56 3.96
N ASP A 189 -0.05 -15.51 3.16
CA ASP A 189 1.20 -16.22 3.39
C ASP A 189 2.38 -15.25 3.28
N TYR A 190 2.45 -14.43 2.23
CA TYR A 190 3.48 -13.39 2.08
C TYR A 190 3.47 -12.36 3.21
N ILE A 191 2.30 -11.89 3.64
CA ILE A 191 2.20 -10.99 4.80
C ILE A 191 2.83 -11.64 6.03
N SER A 192 2.54 -12.92 6.28
CA SER A 192 3.11 -13.66 7.40
C SER A 192 4.64 -13.80 7.30
N GLU A 193 5.15 -14.09 6.10
CA GLU A 193 6.58 -14.16 5.82
C GLU A 193 7.28 -12.81 6.01
N ILE A 194 6.68 -11.71 5.50
CA ILE A 194 7.18 -10.35 5.67
C ILE A 194 7.30 -10.01 7.16
N VAL A 195 6.23 -10.24 7.93
CA VAL A 195 6.23 -9.98 9.39
C VAL A 195 7.32 -10.77 10.08
N ASN A 196 7.42 -12.08 9.82
CA ASN A 196 8.44 -12.93 10.41
C ASN A 196 9.85 -12.46 10.06
N ARG A 197 10.11 -12.16 8.80
CA ARG A 197 11.40 -11.67 8.31
C ARG A 197 11.81 -10.35 8.98
N VAL A 198 10.88 -9.40 9.08
CA VAL A 198 11.17 -8.10 9.71
C VAL A 198 11.44 -8.28 11.20
N LEU A 199 10.62 -9.06 11.90
CA LEU A 199 10.83 -9.35 13.32
C LEU A 199 12.15 -10.07 13.60
N GLN A 200 12.57 -11.01 12.72
CA GLN A 200 13.85 -11.71 12.87
C GLN A 200 15.08 -10.80 12.73
N LYS A 201 14.96 -9.65 12.06
CA LYS A 201 16.02 -8.67 11.93
C LYS A 201 16.17 -7.74 13.14
N LEU A 202 15.22 -7.76 14.05
CA LEU A 202 15.27 -6.98 15.29
C LEU A 202 16.10 -7.73 16.35
N ASP A 203 16.70 -6.96 17.26
CA ASP A 203 17.28 -7.53 18.49
C ASP A 203 16.24 -8.34 19.26
N ALA A 204 16.68 -9.45 19.86
CA ALA A 204 15.77 -10.40 20.51
C ALA A 204 14.83 -9.74 21.52
N HIS A 205 15.35 -8.84 22.35
CA HIS A 205 14.54 -8.14 23.37
C HIS A 205 13.46 -7.25 22.73
N ILE A 206 13.81 -6.51 21.67
CA ILE A 206 12.87 -5.63 20.94
C ILE A 206 11.82 -6.49 20.25
N ARG A 207 12.22 -7.56 19.57
CA ARG A 207 11.33 -8.50 18.90
C ARG A 207 10.32 -9.11 19.88
N ASP A 208 10.79 -9.62 21.03
CA ASP A 208 9.94 -10.28 22.01
C ASP A 208 8.91 -9.29 22.60
N ARG A 209 9.30 -8.03 22.80
CA ARG A 209 8.40 -6.96 23.19
C ARG A 209 7.32 -6.73 22.13
N TYR A 210 7.66 -6.61 20.84
CA TYR A 210 6.67 -6.46 19.76
C TYR A 210 5.72 -7.65 19.70
N ILE A 211 6.22 -8.88 19.79
CA ILE A 211 5.39 -10.09 19.78
C ILE A 211 4.43 -10.10 20.97
N HIS A 212 4.90 -9.73 22.16
CA HIS A 212 4.05 -9.66 23.35
C HIS A 212 2.92 -8.66 23.17
N GLU A 213 3.25 -7.43 22.80
CA GLU A 213 2.27 -6.35 22.65
C GLU A 213 1.29 -6.60 21.50
N LEU A 214 1.76 -7.19 20.39
CA LEU A 214 0.87 -7.60 19.31
C LEU A 214 -0.18 -8.61 19.77
N LYS A 215 0.23 -9.61 20.56
CA LYS A 215 -0.70 -10.58 21.15
C LYS A 215 -1.73 -9.92 22.08
N GLN A 216 -1.31 -8.92 22.88
CA GLN A 216 -2.24 -8.17 23.74
C GLN A 216 -3.21 -7.36 22.89
N TYR A 217 -2.70 -6.60 21.90
CA TYR A 217 -3.53 -5.84 20.97
C TYR A 217 -4.58 -6.72 20.26
N GLN A 218 -4.18 -7.89 19.78
CA GLN A 218 -5.09 -8.81 19.09
C GLN A 218 -6.23 -9.30 20.01
N LYS A 219 -6.01 -9.39 21.33
CA LYS A 219 -7.07 -9.72 22.28
C LYS A 219 -8.14 -8.62 22.40
N THR A 220 -7.74 -7.35 22.21
CA THR A 220 -8.66 -6.19 22.29
C THR A 220 -9.55 -6.02 21.09
N LYS A 221 -9.26 -6.70 19.97
CA LYS A 221 -10.07 -6.60 18.75
C LYS A 221 -11.52 -7.02 18.98
N SER A 222 -12.45 -6.29 18.35
CA SER A 222 -13.87 -6.63 18.42
C SER A 222 -14.15 -8.04 17.87
N THR A 223 -15.19 -8.69 18.38
CA THR A 223 -15.63 -10.00 17.88
C THR A 223 -15.92 -9.96 16.38
N LYS A 224 -16.55 -8.89 15.87
CA LYS A 224 -16.81 -8.71 14.44
C LYS A 224 -15.52 -8.75 13.62
N ARG A 225 -14.44 -8.06 14.06
CA ARG A 225 -13.14 -8.05 13.38
C ARG A 225 -12.49 -9.42 13.42
N LYS A 226 -12.49 -10.08 14.56
CA LYS A 226 -11.97 -11.47 14.72
C LYS A 226 -12.71 -12.46 13.82
N THR A 227 -14.02 -12.37 13.72
CA THR A 227 -14.84 -13.23 12.84
C THR A 227 -14.52 -12.98 11.36
N MET A 228 -14.31 -11.72 10.99
CA MET A 228 -13.94 -11.36 9.61
C MET A 228 -12.53 -11.89 9.26
N GLU A 229 -11.55 -11.70 10.13
CA GLU A 229 -10.19 -12.21 9.95
C GLU A 229 -10.16 -13.76 9.89
N PHE A 230 -10.96 -14.42 10.74
CA PHE A 230 -11.14 -15.87 10.69
C PHE A 230 -11.80 -16.33 9.39
N GLY A 231 -12.81 -15.61 8.91
CA GLY A 231 -13.46 -15.86 7.62
C GLY A 231 -12.49 -15.74 6.45
N LEU A 232 -11.65 -14.71 6.41
CA LEU A 232 -10.61 -14.54 5.39
C LEU A 232 -9.58 -15.70 5.45
N LYS A 233 -9.18 -16.11 6.66
CA LYS A 233 -8.27 -17.24 6.84
C LYS A 233 -8.89 -18.58 6.39
N LEU A 234 -10.18 -18.80 6.59
CA LEU A 234 -10.87 -19.96 6.06
C LEU A 234 -10.96 -19.90 4.53
N LEU A 235 -11.21 -18.73 3.96
CA LEU A 235 -11.23 -18.53 2.51
C LEU A 235 -9.86 -18.80 1.88
N SER A 236 -8.77 -18.47 2.56
CA SER A 236 -7.41 -18.74 2.07
C SER A 236 -7.09 -20.25 1.99
N LEU A 237 -7.81 -21.08 2.70
CA LEU A 237 -7.69 -22.54 2.63
C LEU A 237 -8.52 -23.17 1.49
N THR A 238 -9.34 -22.37 0.80
CA THR A 238 -10.13 -22.85 -0.35
C THR A 238 -9.37 -22.59 -1.66
N PRO A 239 -9.63 -23.37 -2.73
CA PRO A 239 -9.06 -23.10 -4.04
C PRO A 239 -9.34 -21.65 -4.48
N SER A 240 -8.40 -21.00 -5.16
CA SER A 240 -8.46 -19.58 -5.53
C SER A 240 -9.78 -19.20 -6.23
N TRP A 241 -10.28 -20.05 -7.15
CA TRP A 241 -11.54 -19.83 -7.83
C TRP A 241 -12.78 -19.78 -6.91
N VAL A 242 -12.70 -20.35 -5.69
CA VAL A 242 -13.75 -20.27 -4.65
C VAL A 242 -13.56 -19.02 -3.82
N SER A 243 -12.34 -18.77 -3.34
CA SER A 243 -12.03 -17.61 -2.49
C SER A 243 -12.31 -16.30 -3.21
N ASP A 244 -11.94 -16.18 -4.48
CA ASP A 244 -12.15 -14.99 -5.29
C ASP A 244 -13.64 -14.70 -5.52
N ARG A 245 -14.43 -15.73 -5.84
CA ARG A 245 -15.88 -15.57 -5.99
C ARG A 245 -16.57 -15.15 -4.69
N ILE A 246 -16.16 -15.72 -3.55
CA ILE A 246 -16.74 -15.37 -2.25
C ILE A 246 -16.32 -13.96 -1.84
N LEU A 247 -15.08 -13.56 -2.09
CA LEU A 247 -14.59 -12.22 -1.80
C LEU A 247 -15.31 -11.18 -2.66
N ILE A 248 -15.43 -11.42 -3.97
CA ILE A 248 -16.18 -10.55 -4.89
C ILE A 248 -17.64 -10.45 -4.45
N PHE A 249 -18.26 -11.58 -4.08
CA PHE A 249 -19.62 -11.59 -3.54
C PHE A 249 -19.74 -10.79 -2.24
N TYR A 250 -18.77 -10.94 -1.32
CA TYR A 250 -18.76 -10.22 -0.05
C TYR A 250 -18.51 -8.72 -0.24
N LEU A 251 -17.59 -8.36 -1.11
CA LEU A 251 -17.35 -6.96 -1.51
C LEU A 251 -18.58 -6.35 -2.18
N ASN A 252 -19.27 -7.12 -3.06
CA ASN A 252 -20.51 -6.68 -3.70
C ASN A 252 -21.66 -6.55 -2.70
N LYS A 253 -21.77 -7.43 -1.70
CA LYS A 253 -22.80 -7.35 -0.65
C LYS A 253 -22.56 -6.18 0.30
N ILE A 254 -21.30 -5.84 0.57
CA ILE A 254 -20.95 -4.59 1.26
C ILE A 254 -21.34 -3.37 0.43
N ARG A 255 -21.31 -3.47 -0.92
CA ARG A 255 -21.80 -2.43 -1.83
C ARG A 255 -23.31 -2.22 -1.77
N GLN A 256 -24.12 -3.27 -1.55
CA GLN A 256 -25.60 -3.20 -1.59
C GLN A 256 -26.26 -2.83 -0.25
N ASN A 257 -25.55 -2.98 0.87
CA ASN A 257 -26.11 -2.77 2.22
C ASN A 257 -25.65 -1.46 2.88
N ARG A 258 -25.36 -0.45 2.05
CA ARG A 258 -25.02 0.90 2.56
C ARG A 258 -25.60 1.98 1.67
#